data_71da92b3e1a9745a8ca34e25c716df7a
#
_entry.id   71da92b3e1a9745a8ca34e25c716df7a
#
_cell.length_a   1.000
_cell.length_b   1.000
_cell.length_c   1.000
_cell.angle_alpha   90.00
_cell.angle_beta   90.00
_cell.angle_gamma   90.00
#
_symmetry.space_group_name_H-M   'P 1'
#
loop_
_entity.id
_entity.type
_entity.pdbx_description
1 polymer ?
#
loop_
_entity_poly.entity_id
_entity_poly.type
_entity_poly.pdbx_seq_one_letter_code
_entity_poly.pdbx_strand_id
1 'polypeptide(L)'
;HCYTSYFILYVLYFKMKRFRFCFVASMLLLVSASAFAKELPAKIQAAFEKMYPQAVNVEWEQMAGCYVAEFVMDNREIDVWFDENAQWVMTENDVESLEKVPAPVAEAFMESIMSSMRLKDVRIITFPKHPTIIVIEVEVYNSNEEFQLFYSPDGKLQQQLNVSELGGEIYPGLFD
;
A
#
# COMPACT_ATOMS: atom_id res chain seq x y z
N HIS A 1 15.72 18.39 -20.47
CA HIS A 1 16.22 17.01 -20.73
C HIS A 1 16.59 16.20 -19.46
N CYS A 2 16.44 16.76 -18.25
CA CYS A 2 16.79 16.06 -17.01
C CYS A 2 15.59 15.42 -16.30
N TYR A 3 14.36 15.82 -16.60
CA TYR A 3 13.13 15.34 -15.92
C TYR A 3 12.64 13.97 -16.41
N THR A 4 12.92 13.61 -17.65
CA THR A 4 12.49 12.33 -18.24
C THR A 4 13.25 11.11 -17.69
N SER A 5 14.51 11.29 -17.28
CA SER A 5 15.32 10.18 -16.74
C SER A 5 14.89 9.76 -15.33
N TYR A 6 14.46 10.69 -14.49
CA TYR A 6 14.01 10.38 -13.12
C TYR A 6 12.65 9.67 -13.11
N PHE A 7 11.77 10.05 -14.03
CA PHE A 7 10.44 9.43 -14.15
C PHE A 7 10.54 7.96 -14.60
N ILE A 8 11.44 7.65 -15.54
CA ILE A 8 11.66 6.28 -16.03
C ILE A 8 12.31 5.41 -14.95
N LEU A 9 13.26 5.94 -14.16
CA LEU A 9 13.86 5.20 -13.04
C LEU A 9 12.84 4.94 -11.93
N TYR A 10 11.95 5.87 -11.66
CA TYR A 10 10.89 5.75 -10.65
C TYR A 10 9.87 4.67 -11.04
N VAL A 11 9.44 4.67 -12.30
CA VAL A 11 8.50 3.65 -12.84
C VAL A 11 9.14 2.26 -12.89
N LEU A 12 10.46 2.16 -13.17
CA LEU A 12 11.19 0.87 -13.16
C LEU A 12 11.39 0.33 -11.74
N TYR A 13 11.66 1.20 -10.76
CA TYR A 13 11.76 0.82 -9.34
C TYR A 13 10.43 0.27 -8.83
N PHE A 14 9.32 0.85 -9.26
CA PHE A 14 7.96 0.50 -8.86
C PHE A 14 7.49 -0.86 -9.39
N LYS A 15 7.78 -1.19 -10.67
CA LYS A 15 7.46 -2.51 -11.24
C LYS A 15 8.18 -3.68 -10.59
N MET A 16 9.28 -3.43 -9.85
CA MET A 16 10.06 -4.46 -9.18
C MET A 16 9.54 -4.83 -7.78
N LYS A 17 8.66 -4.04 -7.15
CA LYS A 17 8.11 -4.34 -5.80
C LYS A 17 7.21 -5.57 -5.76
N ARG A 18 6.54 -5.94 -6.86
CA ARG A 18 5.65 -7.11 -6.95
C ARG A 18 6.36 -8.47 -7.15
N PHE A 19 7.71 -8.53 -7.14
CA PHE A 19 8.49 -9.76 -7.42
C PHE A 19 9.49 -10.10 -6.31
N ARG A 20 9.16 -9.92 -5.04
CA ARG A 20 10.08 -10.18 -3.91
C ARG A 20 9.92 -11.54 -3.24
N PHE A 21 9.60 -12.60 -3.98
CA PHE A 21 9.91 -13.96 -3.51
C PHE A 21 10.68 -14.71 -4.59
N CYS A 22 11.96 -14.79 -4.41
CA CYS A 22 13.02 -15.68 -4.92
C CYS A 22 14.21 -14.89 -5.47
N PHE A 23 15.26 -14.82 -4.74
CA PHE A 23 16.63 -15.22 -5.11
C PHE A 23 17.64 -14.63 -4.13
N VAL A 24 18.04 -15.47 -3.19
CA VAL A 24 19.33 -15.34 -2.53
C VAL A 24 20.36 -15.92 -3.48
N ALA A 25 21.30 -15.15 -3.93
CA ALA A 25 22.72 -15.44 -4.02
C ALA A 25 23.45 -14.48 -4.98
N SER A 26 24.55 -13.98 -4.45
CA SER A 26 25.79 -13.61 -5.14
C SER A 26 26.11 -12.14 -5.38
N MET A 27 27.09 -11.75 -4.62
CA MET A 27 28.35 -11.09 -4.95
C MET A 27 28.46 -9.58 -4.82
N LEU A 28 29.25 -9.24 -3.80
CA LEU A 28 29.91 -7.97 -3.53
C LEU A 28 30.26 -7.16 -4.79
N LEU A 29 29.73 -5.96 -4.85
CA LEU A 29 30.45 -4.80 -5.35
C LEU A 29 30.11 -3.61 -4.43
N LEU A 30 31.08 -3.26 -3.61
CA LEU A 30 31.13 -2.02 -2.83
C LEU A 30 31.12 -0.84 -3.80
N VAL A 31 29.95 -0.29 -4.03
CA VAL A 31 29.79 1.09 -4.46
C VAL A 31 29.12 1.79 -3.31
N SER A 32 29.90 2.55 -2.57
CA SER A 32 29.43 3.48 -1.55
C SER A 32 28.60 4.60 -2.21
N ALA A 33 27.35 4.30 -2.55
CA ALA A 33 26.34 5.31 -2.67
C ALA A 33 25.87 5.60 -1.24
N SER A 34 26.46 6.61 -0.61
CA SER A 34 25.88 7.25 0.54
C SER A 34 24.60 7.97 0.08
N ALA A 35 23.56 7.20 -0.15
CA ALA A 35 22.21 7.73 -0.05
C ALA A 35 22.08 8.19 1.39
N PHE A 36 21.89 9.49 1.62
CA PHE A 36 21.47 10.04 2.88
C PHE A 36 20.10 9.43 3.20
N ALA A 37 20.12 8.23 3.78
CA ALA A 37 18.94 7.69 4.45
C ALA A 37 18.73 8.63 5.63
N LYS A 38 17.75 9.50 5.54
CA LYS A 38 17.34 10.35 6.65
C LYS A 38 17.00 9.39 7.77
N GLU A 39 17.78 9.45 8.87
CA GLU A 39 17.64 8.55 10.01
C GLU A 39 16.20 8.62 10.53
N LEU A 40 15.58 7.45 10.77
CA LEU A 40 14.22 7.38 11.30
C LEU A 40 14.16 8.11 12.65
N PRO A 41 13.30 9.13 12.81
CA PRO A 41 13.19 9.84 14.08
C PRO A 41 12.76 8.90 15.22
N ALA A 42 13.46 8.93 16.34
CA ALA A 42 13.19 8.07 17.50
C ALA A 42 11.73 8.15 17.99
N LYS A 43 11.09 9.32 17.85
CA LYS A 43 9.66 9.49 18.19
C LYS A 43 8.72 8.68 17.31
N ILE A 44 9.05 8.52 16.01
CA ILE A 44 8.27 7.72 15.05
C ILE A 44 8.42 6.24 15.43
N GLN A 45 9.66 5.79 15.63
CA GLN A 45 9.93 4.43 16.05
C GLN A 45 9.19 4.09 17.36
N ALA A 46 9.26 4.95 18.38
CA ALA A 46 8.56 4.73 19.65
C ALA A 46 7.04 4.69 19.51
N ALA A 47 6.45 5.51 18.61
CA ALA A 47 5.02 5.46 18.32
C ALA A 47 4.62 4.14 17.68
N PHE A 48 5.40 3.66 16.71
CA PHE A 48 5.20 2.37 16.06
C PHE A 48 5.32 1.19 17.03
N GLU A 49 6.40 1.12 17.81
CA GLU A 49 6.65 0.04 18.78
C GLU A 49 5.54 -0.07 19.84
N LYS A 50 4.91 1.05 20.19
CA LYS A 50 3.77 1.07 21.09
C LYS A 50 2.52 0.43 20.46
N MET A 51 2.31 0.60 19.14
CA MET A 51 1.18 0.02 18.42
C MET A 51 1.41 -1.45 18.05
N TYR A 52 2.64 -1.78 17.66
CA TYR A 52 3.02 -3.10 17.17
C TYR A 52 4.27 -3.64 17.88
N PRO A 53 4.19 -3.94 19.19
CA PRO A 53 5.36 -4.35 19.99
C PRO A 53 5.92 -5.71 19.57
N GLN A 54 5.20 -6.50 18.79
CA GLN A 54 5.63 -7.81 18.31
C GLN A 54 6.07 -7.80 16.84
N ALA A 55 6.03 -6.66 16.17
CA ALA A 55 6.46 -6.56 14.77
C ALA A 55 7.97 -6.85 14.67
N VAL A 56 8.34 -7.63 13.66
CA VAL A 56 9.74 -7.96 13.34
C VAL A 56 10.00 -7.71 11.87
N ASN A 57 11.27 -7.51 11.52
CA ASN A 57 11.68 -7.26 10.13
C ASN A 57 10.94 -6.06 9.49
N VAL A 58 10.78 -4.99 10.26
CA VAL A 58 10.12 -3.76 9.81
C VAL A 58 11.03 -3.01 8.84
N GLU A 59 10.53 -2.77 7.64
CA GLU A 59 11.16 -1.88 6.67
C GLU A 59 10.54 -0.48 6.81
N TRP A 60 11.37 0.55 6.64
CA TRP A 60 10.92 1.93 6.76
C TRP A 60 11.16 2.70 5.49
N GLU A 61 10.17 3.43 5.04
CA GLU A 61 10.32 4.37 3.94
C GLU A 61 9.67 5.73 4.23
N GLN A 62 9.97 6.70 3.37
CA GLN A 62 9.28 8.00 3.37
C GLN A 62 8.50 8.14 2.08
N MET A 63 7.20 8.39 2.20
CA MET A 63 6.29 8.57 1.08
C MET A 63 5.25 9.64 1.40
N ALA A 64 4.96 10.54 0.43
CA ALA A 64 3.96 11.60 0.57
C ALA A 64 4.10 12.46 1.85
N GLY A 65 5.34 12.66 2.33
CA GLY A 65 5.61 13.43 3.55
C GLY A 65 5.42 12.66 4.86
N CYS A 66 5.05 11.38 4.79
CA CYS A 66 4.90 10.49 5.94
C CYS A 66 6.06 9.51 6.07
N TYR A 67 6.17 8.87 7.24
CA TYR A 67 7.00 7.70 7.49
C TYR A 67 6.12 6.47 7.45
N VAL A 68 6.50 5.46 6.68
CA VAL A 68 5.75 4.22 6.50
C VAL A 68 6.55 3.07 7.07
N ALA A 69 5.93 2.30 7.96
CA ALA A 69 6.47 1.05 8.47
C ALA A 69 5.80 -0.11 7.74
N GLU A 70 6.58 -0.86 6.96
CA GLU A 70 6.12 -2.05 6.24
C GLU A 70 6.58 -3.31 6.97
N PHE A 71 5.69 -4.23 7.27
CA PHE A 71 6.01 -5.50 7.92
C PHE A 71 4.93 -6.56 7.67
N VAL A 72 5.27 -7.81 7.93
CA VAL A 72 4.31 -8.93 7.84
C VAL A 72 3.93 -9.39 9.24
N MET A 73 2.65 -9.46 9.53
CA MET A 73 2.11 -10.03 10.76
C MET A 73 0.85 -10.86 10.46
N ASP A 74 0.75 -12.05 11.03
CA ASP A 74 -0.34 -13.00 10.79
C ASP A 74 -0.57 -13.31 9.30
N ASN A 75 0.53 -13.48 8.54
CA ASN A 75 0.55 -13.70 7.09
C ASN A 75 -0.14 -12.59 6.28
N ARG A 76 -0.15 -11.36 6.77
CA ARG A 76 -0.66 -10.18 6.07
C ARG A 76 0.42 -9.13 6.01
N GLU A 77 0.55 -8.48 4.88
CA GLU A 77 1.34 -7.28 4.71
C GLU A 77 0.59 -6.10 5.34
N ILE A 78 1.30 -5.33 6.16
CA ILE A 78 0.75 -4.21 6.90
C ILE A 78 1.66 -3.00 6.73
N ASP A 79 1.08 -1.89 6.29
CA ASP A 79 1.74 -0.60 6.16
C ASP A 79 1.13 0.39 7.13
N VAL A 80 1.96 0.92 8.04
CA VAL A 80 1.52 1.88 9.05
C VAL A 80 2.15 3.24 8.78
N TRP A 81 1.31 4.24 8.62
CA TRP A 81 1.70 5.59 8.22
C TRP A 81 1.71 6.54 9.41
N PHE A 82 2.80 7.28 9.57
CA PHE A 82 2.95 8.32 10.60
C PHE A 82 3.32 9.65 9.95
N ASP A 83 2.76 10.73 10.45
CA ASP A 83 3.20 12.07 10.08
C ASP A 83 4.55 12.42 10.73
N GLU A 84 5.10 13.57 10.36
CA GLU A 84 6.36 14.07 10.94
C GLU A 84 6.32 14.31 12.46
N ASN A 85 5.12 14.40 13.07
CA ASN A 85 4.89 14.59 14.50
C ASN A 85 4.71 13.26 15.25
N ALA A 86 4.89 12.11 14.55
CA ALA A 86 4.64 10.77 15.07
C ALA A 86 3.15 10.49 15.39
N GLN A 87 2.23 11.22 14.73
CA GLN A 87 0.82 10.91 14.80
C GLN A 87 0.51 9.81 13.77
N TRP A 88 -0.19 8.77 14.22
CA TRP A 88 -0.71 7.75 13.30
C TRP A 88 -1.71 8.37 12.33
N VAL A 89 -1.51 8.14 11.05
CA VAL A 89 -2.32 8.69 9.95
C VAL A 89 -3.27 7.64 9.40
N MET A 90 -2.75 6.48 9.02
CA MET A 90 -3.55 5.35 8.55
C MET A 90 -2.77 4.04 8.68
N THR A 91 -3.48 2.92 8.55
CA THR A 91 -2.91 1.58 8.40
C THR A 91 -3.59 0.89 7.23
N GLU A 92 -2.79 0.37 6.31
CA GLU A 92 -3.23 -0.55 5.26
C GLU A 92 -2.99 -1.98 5.72
N ASN A 93 -3.97 -2.85 5.52
CA ASN A 93 -3.84 -4.29 5.70
C ASN A 93 -4.18 -4.95 4.37
N ASP A 94 -3.22 -5.62 3.76
CA ASP A 94 -3.49 -6.51 2.64
C ASP A 94 -4.16 -7.78 3.18
N VAL A 95 -5.37 -8.05 2.68
CA VAL A 95 -6.15 -9.21 3.10
C VAL A 95 -6.32 -10.24 1.99
N GLU A 96 -5.83 -9.94 0.77
CA GLU A 96 -5.72 -10.83 -0.39
C GLU A 96 -7.05 -11.51 -0.85
N SER A 97 -8.14 -11.39 -0.09
CA SER A 97 -9.36 -12.14 -0.36
C SER A 97 -10.62 -11.39 0.05
N LEU A 98 -11.65 -11.49 -0.77
CA LEU A 98 -12.99 -10.97 -0.46
C LEU A 98 -13.65 -11.65 0.74
N GLU A 99 -13.21 -12.84 1.13
CA GLU A 99 -13.73 -13.53 2.31
C GLU A 99 -13.33 -12.86 3.63
N LYS A 100 -12.31 -12.01 3.58
CA LYS A 100 -11.77 -11.32 4.76
C LYS A 100 -12.32 -9.89 4.92
N VAL A 101 -13.16 -9.41 4.01
CA VAL A 101 -13.82 -8.10 4.11
C VAL A 101 -15.25 -8.24 4.66
N PRO A 102 -15.89 -7.14 5.12
CA PRO A 102 -17.29 -7.19 5.53
C PRO A 102 -18.20 -7.75 4.43
N ALA A 103 -19.14 -8.63 4.81
CA ALA A 103 -20.06 -9.28 3.86
C ALA A 103 -20.78 -8.31 2.91
N PRO A 104 -21.29 -7.12 3.37
CA PRO A 104 -21.92 -6.17 2.47
C PRO A 104 -20.99 -5.66 1.35
N VAL A 105 -19.67 -5.55 1.61
CA VAL A 105 -18.69 -5.14 0.60
C VAL A 105 -18.49 -6.24 -0.43
N ALA A 106 -18.29 -7.48 0.02
CA ALA A 106 -18.14 -8.63 -0.87
C ALA A 106 -19.38 -8.80 -1.76
N GLU A 107 -20.58 -8.70 -1.20
CA GLU A 107 -21.85 -8.78 -1.93
C GLU A 107 -21.96 -7.66 -2.97
N ALA A 108 -21.75 -6.40 -2.58
CA ALA A 108 -21.82 -5.26 -3.49
C ALA A 108 -20.79 -5.36 -4.63
N PHE A 109 -19.57 -5.84 -4.34
CA PHE A 109 -18.57 -6.07 -5.39
C PHE A 109 -19.02 -7.18 -6.34
N MET A 110 -19.49 -8.32 -5.83
CA MET A 110 -19.91 -9.46 -6.64
C MET A 110 -21.11 -9.15 -7.52
N GLU A 111 -21.99 -8.23 -7.11
CA GLU A 111 -23.11 -7.73 -7.90
C GLU A 111 -22.71 -6.70 -8.96
N SER A 112 -21.51 -6.12 -8.84
CA SER A 112 -21.01 -5.11 -9.76
C SER A 112 -20.47 -5.71 -11.06
N ILE A 113 -20.43 -4.93 -12.14
CA ILE A 113 -19.78 -5.31 -13.40
C ILE A 113 -18.27 -5.59 -13.21
N MET A 114 -17.66 -4.98 -12.19
CA MET A 114 -16.24 -5.11 -11.91
C MET A 114 -15.87 -6.52 -11.40
N SER A 115 -16.84 -7.30 -10.90
CA SER A 115 -16.61 -8.69 -10.48
C SER A 115 -16.24 -9.63 -11.63
N SER A 116 -16.50 -9.22 -12.88
CA SER A 116 -16.08 -9.95 -14.09
C SER A 116 -14.60 -9.72 -14.44
N MET A 117 -13.92 -8.79 -13.79
CA MET A 117 -12.51 -8.48 -13.99
C MET A 117 -11.62 -9.37 -13.12
N ARG A 118 -10.32 -9.36 -13.35
CA ARG A 118 -9.37 -10.09 -12.52
C ARG A 118 -9.16 -9.33 -11.20
N LEU A 119 -9.51 -9.96 -10.10
CA LEU A 119 -9.16 -9.45 -8.77
C LEU A 119 -7.63 -9.44 -8.61
N LYS A 120 -7.05 -8.31 -8.26
CA LYS A 120 -5.61 -8.14 -8.05
C LYS A 120 -5.26 -8.05 -6.58
N ASP A 121 -6.01 -7.25 -5.85
CA ASP A 121 -5.68 -6.92 -4.48
C ASP A 121 -6.93 -6.52 -3.69
N VAL A 122 -6.90 -6.76 -2.37
CA VAL A 122 -7.96 -6.37 -1.45
C VAL A 122 -7.32 -5.84 -0.17
N ARG A 123 -7.56 -4.57 0.13
CA ARG A 123 -6.98 -3.90 1.29
C ARG A 123 -8.05 -3.33 2.21
N ILE A 124 -7.79 -3.37 3.51
CA ILE A 124 -8.59 -2.71 4.55
C ILE A 124 -7.77 -1.56 5.10
N ILE A 125 -8.27 -0.34 4.96
CA ILE A 125 -7.60 0.88 5.40
C ILE A 125 -8.31 1.45 6.61
N THR A 126 -7.58 1.62 7.70
CA THR A 126 -8.08 2.17 8.95
C THR A 126 -7.42 3.50 9.27
N PHE A 127 -8.17 4.39 9.91
CA PHE A 127 -7.77 5.76 10.24
C PHE A 127 -8.08 6.09 11.70
N PRO A 128 -7.37 7.05 12.32
CA PRO A 128 -7.66 7.47 13.70
C PRO A 128 -9.01 8.19 13.84
N LYS A 129 -9.49 8.87 12.78
CA LYS A 129 -10.65 9.77 12.85
C LYS A 129 -11.66 9.61 11.72
N HIS A 130 -11.37 8.77 10.74
CA HIS A 130 -12.25 8.51 9.58
C HIS A 130 -12.78 7.08 9.63
N PRO A 131 -13.93 6.80 9.01
CA PRO A 131 -14.40 5.44 8.84
C PRO A 131 -13.37 4.58 8.08
N THR A 132 -13.36 3.29 8.38
CA THR A 132 -12.61 2.29 7.62
C THR A 132 -13.05 2.30 6.16
N ILE A 133 -12.11 2.11 5.24
CA ILE A 133 -12.36 1.97 3.80
C ILE A 133 -11.81 0.63 3.35
N ILE A 134 -12.55 -0.05 2.50
CA ILE A 134 -12.11 -1.27 1.83
C ILE A 134 -11.81 -0.92 0.38
N VAL A 135 -10.58 -1.22 -0.06
CA VAL A 135 -10.15 -1.00 -1.44
C VAL A 135 -10.02 -2.34 -2.15
N ILE A 136 -10.72 -2.48 -3.26
CA ILE A 136 -10.64 -3.65 -4.14
C ILE A 136 -10.01 -3.21 -5.44
N GLU A 137 -8.85 -3.79 -5.79
CA GLU A 137 -8.16 -3.53 -7.05
C GLU A 137 -8.46 -4.63 -8.05
N VAL A 138 -8.84 -4.24 -9.25
CA VAL A 138 -9.16 -5.14 -10.36
C VAL A 138 -8.43 -4.74 -11.63
N GLU A 139 -8.18 -5.73 -12.50
CA GLU A 139 -7.56 -5.55 -13.81
C GLU A 139 -8.47 -6.09 -14.90
N VAL A 140 -8.63 -5.34 -15.97
CA VAL A 140 -9.39 -5.76 -17.14
C VAL A 140 -8.64 -6.86 -17.89
N TYR A 141 -9.30 -7.97 -18.19
CA TYR A 141 -8.68 -9.08 -18.95
C TYR A 141 -8.18 -8.60 -20.32
N ASN A 142 -6.95 -9.01 -20.66
CA ASN A 142 -6.29 -8.67 -21.92
C ASN A 142 -6.07 -7.16 -22.14
N SER A 143 -6.05 -6.40 -21.08
CA SER A 143 -5.78 -4.96 -21.05
C SER A 143 -4.77 -4.65 -19.94
N ASN A 144 -4.21 -3.46 -19.96
CA ASN A 144 -3.42 -2.93 -18.84
C ASN A 144 -4.27 -1.95 -18.00
N GLU A 145 -5.59 -1.96 -18.17
CA GLU A 145 -6.47 -1.11 -17.37
C GLU A 145 -6.69 -1.70 -16.00
N GLU A 146 -6.41 -0.87 -14.99
CA GLU A 146 -6.53 -1.20 -13.58
C GLU A 146 -7.44 -0.19 -12.88
N PHE A 147 -8.30 -0.69 -12.01
CA PHE A 147 -9.24 0.14 -11.25
C PHE A 147 -9.16 -0.18 -9.77
N GLN A 148 -9.23 0.86 -8.94
CA GLN A 148 -9.46 0.75 -7.51
C GLN A 148 -10.86 1.19 -7.16
N LEU A 149 -11.54 0.37 -6.38
CA LEU A 149 -12.92 0.55 -5.91
C LEU A 149 -12.88 0.75 -4.40
N PHE A 150 -13.34 1.89 -3.93
CA PHE A 150 -13.31 2.29 -2.53
C PHE A 150 -14.71 2.11 -1.93
N TYR A 151 -14.85 1.20 -0.99
CA TYR A 151 -16.11 0.88 -0.33
C TYR A 151 -16.10 1.30 1.14
N SER A 152 -17.23 1.80 1.63
CA SER A 152 -17.48 1.83 3.08
C SER A 152 -17.86 0.43 3.58
N PRO A 153 -17.70 0.14 4.90
CA PRO A 153 -17.95 -1.21 5.45
C PRO A 153 -19.37 -1.73 5.26
N ASP A 154 -20.33 -0.85 5.00
CA ASP A 154 -21.73 -1.18 4.67
C ASP A 154 -21.97 -1.54 3.21
N GLY A 155 -20.89 -1.64 2.40
CA GLY A 155 -20.96 -2.05 1.00
C GLY A 155 -21.23 -0.92 0.00
N LYS A 156 -21.28 0.34 0.45
CA LYS A 156 -21.51 1.46 -0.46
C LYS A 156 -20.21 1.85 -1.16
N LEU A 157 -20.20 1.83 -2.50
CA LEU A 157 -19.12 2.34 -3.32
C LEU A 157 -19.02 3.87 -3.15
N GLN A 158 -17.88 4.34 -2.63
CA GLN A 158 -17.61 5.76 -2.40
C GLN A 158 -16.91 6.39 -3.60
N GLN A 159 -15.94 5.65 -4.19
CA GLN A 159 -15.08 6.15 -5.26
C GLN A 159 -14.62 5.00 -6.13
N GLN A 160 -14.35 5.31 -7.39
CA GLN A 160 -13.68 4.43 -8.35
C GLN A 160 -12.59 5.23 -9.06
N LEU A 161 -11.37 4.72 -9.08
CA LEU A 161 -10.23 5.34 -9.77
C LEU A 161 -9.68 4.40 -10.82
N ASN A 162 -9.34 4.96 -11.99
CA ASN A 162 -8.48 4.28 -12.95
C ASN A 162 -7.03 4.54 -12.53
N VAL A 163 -6.31 3.47 -12.21
CA VAL A 163 -4.93 3.53 -11.70
C VAL A 163 -3.91 2.92 -12.66
N SER A 164 -4.29 2.71 -13.90
CA SER A 164 -3.48 2.06 -14.95
C SER A 164 -2.10 2.70 -15.14
N GLU A 165 -2.00 4.02 -14.97
CA GLU A 165 -0.76 4.78 -15.13
C GLU A 165 -0.12 5.17 -13.79
N LEU A 166 -0.85 5.06 -12.68
CA LEU A 166 -0.45 5.57 -11.37
C LEU A 166 0.18 4.50 -10.47
N GLY A 167 0.14 3.21 -10.88
CA GLY A 167 0.72 2.11 -10.11
C GLY A 167 -0.08 1.65 -8.90
N GLY A 168 -1.26 2.22 -8.64
CA GLY A 168 -2.20 1.73 -7.61
C GLY A 168 -1.79 2.02 -6.16
N GLU A 169 -0.83 2.94 -5.94
CA GLU A 169 -0.42 3.31 -4.57
C GLU A 169 -1.54 4.04 -3.84
N ILE A 170 -1.72 3.67 -2.58
CA ILE A 170 -2.62 4.33 -1.65
C ILE A 170 -1.78 5.25 -0.75
N TYR A 171 -2.23 6.46 -0.55
CA TYR A 171 -1.59 7.43 0.33
C TYR A 171 -2.65 8.31 1.01
N PRO A 172 -2.35 8.91 2.17
CA PRO A 172 -3.34 9.64 2.95
C PRO A 172 -4.15 10.69 2.19
N GLY A 173 -3.52 11.44 1.28
CA GLY A 173 -4.18 12.49 0.49
C GLY A 173 -5.25 12.02 -0.50
N LEU A 174 -5.46 10.70 -0.66
CA LEU A 174 -6.60 10.17 -1.42
C LEU A 174 -7.92 10.28 -0.65
N PHE A 175 -7.87 10.54 0.65
CA PHE A 175 -9.00 10.51 1.57
C PHE A 175 -9.34 11.88 2.15
N ASP A 176 -8.69 12.96 1.68
CA ASP A 176 -8.90 14.36 2.10
C ASP A 176 -10.12 15.02 1.41
#